data_90cc894b6717efa481b4fddc707d08d1
#
_entry.id   90cc894b6717efa481b4fddc707d08d1
#
_cell.length_a   1.000
_cell.length_b   1.000
_cell.length_c   1.000
_cell.angle_alpha   90.00
_cell.angle_beta   90.00
_cell.angle_gamma   90.00
#
_symmetry.space_group_name_H-M   'P 1'
#
loop_
_entity.id
_entity.type
_entity.pdbx_description
1 polymer ?
#
loop_
_entity_poly.entity_id
_entity_poly.type
_entity_poly.pdbx_seq_one_letter_code
_entity_poly.pdbx_strand_id
1 'polypeptide(L)'
;MSFAIRMSKGQSRYGNLLVAYILILRKRKAETKKIRYMATGNIGVTTANIFPVIKKFLYSDHEIFLREIVSNAVDATSKLKTLASVGEFSGELGDLKVRVKIDKEAGTLTVSDSGIGMTADEIEKYINQIAFSGAEEFVEKYKNNANAIIGHFGLGFYSSFMVSKSVDIITLSYKDGSKAMKWSCNGDTEYTLEETTKERRGTDIVMHIDDENKEFLEENKISELLNKYCKFLPVEIAFGKETEWK
;
A
#
# COMPACT_ATOMS: atom_id res chain seq x y z
N MET A 1 -51.16 -5.98 -61.82
CA MET A 1 -52.27 -5.01 -61.85
C MET A 1 -51.69 -3.66 -61.43
N SER A 2 -51.61 -2.77 -62.49
CA SER A 2 -51.03 -1.43 -62.33
C SER A 2 -52.16 -0.45 -62.04
N PHE A 3 -52.16 0.17 -60.86
CA PHE A 3 -53.11 1.26 -60.57
C PHE A 3 -52.45 2.57 -60.92
N ALA A 4 -52.81 3.12 -62.07
CA ALA A 4 -52.48 4.47 -62.46
C ALA A 4 -53.51 5.45 -61.85
N ILE A 5 -53.08 6.21 -60.84
CA ILE A 5 -53.89 7.29 -60.26
C ILE A 5 -53.70 8.55 -61.13
N ARG A 6 -54.77 8.91 -61.87
CA ARG A 6 -54.88 10.13 -62.70
C ARG A 6 -55.10 11.34 -61.72
N MET A 7 -54.10 12.14 -61.45
CA MET A 7 -54.23 13.35 -60.70
C MET A 7 -54.70 14.52 -61.54
N SER A 8 -55.74 15.22 -61.04
CA SER A 8 -56.30 16.42 -61.65
C SER A 8 -55.42 17.66 -61.36
N LYS A 9 -55.30 18.55 -62.29
CA LYS A 9 -54.38 19.70 -62.39
C LYS A 9 -54.65 20.85 -61.37
N GLY A 10 -55.34 20.61 -60.27
CA GLY A 10 -55.77 21.72 -59.39
C GLY A 10 -55.24 21.70 -57.94
N GLN A 11 -54.48 20.67 -57.48
CA GLN A 11 -54.13 20.51 -56.07
C GLN A 11 -52.65 20.34 -55.75
N SER A 12 -51.77 20.88 -56.55
CA SER A 12 -50.39 20.40 -56.62
C SER A 12 -49.36 21.16 -55.73
N ARG A 13 -49.63 22.36 -55.25
CA ARG A 13 -48.57 23.09 -54.50
C ARG A 13 -48.45 22.71 -53.06
N TYR A 14 -49.53 22.47 -52.35
CA TYR A 14 -49.51 22.13 -50.92
C TYR A 14 -49.20 20.67 -50.68
N GLY A 15 -49.63 19.77 -51.53
CA GLY A 15 -49.32 18.34 -51.48
C GLY A 15 -47.83 18.06 -51.64
N ASN A 16 -47.17 18.72 -52.56
CA ASN A 16 -45.73 18.58 -52.77
C ASN A 16 -44.89 19.14 -51.65
N LEU A 17 -45.32 20.25 -51.01
CA LEU A 17 -44.69 20.82 -49.85
C LEU A 17 -44.81 19.90 -48.60
N LEU A 18 -45.98 19.31 -48.43
CA LEU A 18 -46.19 18.39 -47.29
C LEU A 18 -45.36 17.09 -47.44
N VAL A 19 -45.29 16.55 -48.66
CA VAL A 19 -44.46 15.35 -48.94
C VAL A 19 -42.97 15.68 -48.78
N ALA A 20 -42.53 16.85 -49.28
CA ALA A 20 -41.16 17.32 -49.09
C ALA A 20 -40.82 17.54 -47.59
N TYR A 21 -41.75 18.12 -46.85
CA TYR A 21 -41.59 18.32 -45.39
C TYR A 21 -41.51 16.98 -44.62
N ILE A 22 -42.38 16.02 -44.97
CA ILE A 22 -42.37 14.68 -44.42
C ILE A 22 -41.06 13.93 -44.74
N LEU A 23 -40.56 14.06 -45.96
CA LEU A 23 -39.28 13.50 -46.38
C LEU A 23 -38.09 14.13 -45.67
N ILE A 24 -38.14 15.43 -45.46
CA ILE A 24 -37.10 16.16 -44.67
C ILE A 24 -37.13 15.72 -43.19
N LEU A 25 -38.33 15.58 -42.61
CA LEU A 25 -38.47 15.09 -41.22
C LEU A 25 -38.03 13.60 -41.09
N ARG A 26 -38.32 12.76 -42.10
CA ARG A 26 -37.84 11.38 -42.16
C ARG A 26 -36.31 11.32 -42.32
N LYS A 27 -35.71 12.17 -43.15
CA LYS A 27 -34.26 12.29 -43.25
C LYS A 27 -33.62 12.78 -41.96
N ARG A 28 -34.20 13.82 -41.33
CA ARG A 28 -33.74 14.26 -40.00
C ARG A 28 -33.88 13.20 -38.92
N LYS A 29 -34.91 12.36 -38.95
CA LYS A 29 -35.10 11.24 -38.03
C LYS A 29 -34.15 10.05 -38.31
N ALA A 30 -33.70 9.89 -39.53
CA ALA A 30 -32.71 8.87 -39.95
C ALA A 30 -31.26 9.32 -39.64
N GLU A 31 -31.04 10.66 -39.55
CA GLU A 31 -29.73 11.24 -39.21
C GLU A 31 -29.56 11.52 -37.71
N THR A 32 -30.43 11.05 -36.83
CA THR A 32 -30.04 10.85 -35.41
C THR A 32 -28.98 9.75 -35.41
N LYS A 33 -27.76 10.13 -35.80
CA LYS A 33 -26.55 9.38 -35.45
C LYS A 33 -26.69 9.00 -34.00
N LYS A 34 -26.82 7.72 -33.72
CA LYS A 34 -26.66 7.16 -32.41
C LYS A 34 -25.28 7.65 -31.95
N ILE A 35 -25.23 8.78 -31.23
CA ILE A 35 -24.01 9.28 -30.64
C ILE A 35 -23.64 8.17 -29.68
N ARG A 36 -22.72 7.33 -30.10
CA ARG A 36 -22.10 6.34 -29.23
C ARG A 36 -21.27 7.16 -28.28
N TYR A 37 -21.82 7.40 -27.10
CA TYR A 37 -21.09 8.06 -26.04
C TYR A 37 -19.90 7.17 -25.70
N MET A 38 -18.71 7.58 -26.11
CA MET A 38 -17.45 6.94 -25.79
C MET A 38 -16.69 7.95 -24.94
N ALA A 39 -16.66 7.71 -23.65
CA ALA A 39 -15.81 8.47 -22.73
C ALA A 39 -14.57 7.63 -22.45
N THR A 40 -13.41 8.23 -22.57
CA THR A 40 -12.13 7.70 -22.08
C THR A 40 -11.70 8.56 -20.91
N GLY A 41 -11.23 7.94 -19.86
CA GLY A 41 -10.73 8.62 -18.67
C GLY A 41 -9.86 7.69 -17.86
N ASN A 42 -9.10 8.23 -16.92
CA ASN A 42 -8.33 7.44 -15.99
C ASN A 42 -9.23 7.03 -14.81
N ILE A 43 -9.07 5.80 -14.35
CA ILE A 43 -9.67 5.37 -13.08
C ILE A 43 -8.84 6.00 -11.97
N GLY A 44 -9.44 6.92 -11.22
CA GLY A 44 -8.82 7.57 -10.07
C GLY A 44 -9.20 6.84 -8.79
N VAL A 45 -8.24 6.62 -7.91
CA VAL A 45 -8.47 6.15 -6.53
C VAL A 45 -8.08 7.29 -5.60
N THR A 46 -9.01 7.72 -4.75
CA THR A 46 -8.71 8.68 -3.69
C THR A 46 -8.28 7.94 -2.44
N THR A 47 -7.28 8.45 -1.74
CA THR A 47 -6.74 7.85 -0.50
C THR A 47 -7.84 7.65 0.55
N ALA A 48 -8.82 8.56 0.63
CA ALA A 48 -9.97 8.45 1.53
C ALA A 48 -10.79 7.16 1.34
N ASN A 49 -10.81 6.61 0.13
CA ASN A 49 -11.57 5.40 -0.18
C ASN A 49 -10.74 4.12 -0.01
N ILE A 50 -9.40 4.24 0.04
CA ILE A 50 -8.53 3.06 0.02
C ILE A 50 -8.34 2.46 1.42
N PHE A 51 -8.23 3.27 2.47
CA PHE A 51 -8.06 2.77 3.85
C PHE A 51 -9.21 1.86 4.32
N PRO A 52 -10.49 2.21 4.11
CA PRO A 52 -11.60 1.30 4.43
C PRO A 52 -11.55 -0.02 3.65
N VAL A 53 -11.07 0.03 2.39
CA VAL A 53 -10.89 -1.17 1.55
C VAL A 53 -9.76 -2.03 2.09
N ILE A 54 -8.63 -1.43 2.46
CA ILE A 54 -7.49 -2.13 3.07
C ILE A 54 -7.94 -2.81 4.38
N LYS A 55 -8.56 -2.06 5.29
CA LYS A 55 -9.03 -2.59 6.58
C LYS A 55 -9.99 -3.77 6.45
N LYS A 56 -10.86 -3.77 5.44
CA LYS A 56 -11.96 -4.72 5.35
C LYS A 56 -11.75 -5.85 4.35
N PHE A 57 -10.97 -5.63 3.29
CA PHE A 57 -10.96 -6.51 2.12
C PHE A 57 -9.57 -6.95 1.66
N LEU A 58 -8.49 -6.29 2.08
CA LEU A 58 -7.15 -6.62 1.58
C LEU A 58 -6.74 -8.02 2.01
N TYR A 59 -7.10 -8.40 3.23
CA TYR A 59 -6.83 -9.73 3.78
C TYR A 59 -8.08 -10.25 4.49
N SER A 60 -8.45 -11.47 4.20
CA SER A 60 -9.55 -12.18 4.89
C SER A 60 -9.17 -12.64 6.31
N ASP A 61 -7.88 -12.68 6.60
CA ASP A 61 -7.31 -13.11 7.88
C ASP A 61 -6.45 -11.97 8.46
N HIS A 62 -6.90 -11.42 9.59
CA HIS A 62 -6.19 -10.34 10.28
C HIS A 62 -4.82 -10.75 10.78
N GLU A 63 -4.60 -12.03 11.09
CA GLU A 63 -3.31 -12.56 11.57
C GLU A 63 -2.15 -12.28 10.63
N ILE A 64 -2.44 -12.05 9.34
CA ILE A 64 -1.44 -11.83 8.30
C ILE A 64 -0.61 -10.56 8.54
N PHE A 65 -1.15 -9.57 9.30
CA PHE A 65 -0.44 -8.32 9.57
C PHE A 65 0.94 -8.56 10.17
N LEU A 66 1.05 -9.50 11.12
CA LEU A 66 2.32 -9.77 11.79
C LEU A 66 3.36 -10.32 10.81
N ARG A 67 2.93 -11.23 9.91
CA ARG A 67 3.81 -11.75 8.85
C ARG A 67 4.33 -10.62 7.96
N GLU A 68 3.46 -9.71 7.53
CA GLU A 68 3.82 -8.62 6.64
C GLU A 68 4.82 -7.65 7.30
N ILE A 69 4.54 -7.23 8.55
CA ILE A 69 5.40 -6.30 9.26
C ILE A 69 6.76 -6.93 9.58
N VAL A 70 6.79 -8.19 10.04
CA VAL A 70 8.04 -8.93 10.30
C VAL A 70 8.82 -9.15 9.01
N SER A 71 8.17 -9.48 7.89
CA SER A 71 8.83 -9.64 6.59
C SER A 71 9.49 -8.34 6.13
N ASN A 72 8.84 -7.18 6.31
CA ASN A 72 9.44 -5.88 5.99
C ASN A 72 10.69 -5.60 6.84
N ALA A 73 10.68 -5.95 8.12
CA ALA A 73 11.82 -5.82 9.02
C ALA A 73 12.99 -6.74 8.60
N VAL A 74 12.68 -7.98 8.18
CA VAL A 74 13.64 -8.94 7.63
C VAL A 74 14.25 -8.42 6.33
N ASP A 75 13.43 -7.85 5.44
CA ASP A 75 13.90 -7.27 4.18
C ASP A 75 14.82 -6.06 4.41
N ALA A 76 14.48 -5.16 5.34
CA ALA A 76 15.32 -4.02 5.73
C ALA A 76 16.68 -4.49 6.25
N THR A 77 16.70 -5.55 7.06
CA THR A 77 17.90 -6.17 7.59
C THR A 77 18.74 -6.85 6.48
N SER A 78 18.08 -7.55 5.57
CA SER A 78 18.72 -8.23 4.45
C SER A 78 19.34 -7.23 3.45
N LYS A 79 18.65 -6.10 3.21
CA LYS A 79 19.18 -5.00 2.42
C LYS A 79 20.46 -4.43 3.02
N LEU A 80 20.52 -4.23 4.34
CA LEU A 80 21.74 -3.76 5.00
C LEU A 80 22.90 -4.76 4.85
N LYS A 81 22.65 -6.06 5.03
CA LYS A 81 23.66 -7.11 4.81
C LYS A 81 24.20 -7.08 3.39
N THR A 82 23.34 -6.87 2.41
CA THR A 82 23.73 -6.74 1.00
C THR A 82 24.63 -5.51 0.79
N LEU A 83 24.22 -4.34 1.31
CA LEU A 83 25.03 -3.11 1.21
C LEU A 83 26.42 -3.29 1.84
N ALA A 84 26.51 -3.95 2.99
CA ALA A 84 27.79 -4.26 3.64
C ALA A 84 28.62 -5.22 2.78
N SER A 85 28.02 -6.23 2.17
CA SER A 85 28.74 -7.21 1.34
C SER A 85 29.32 -6.63 0.05
N VAL A 86 28.71 -5.57 -0.48
CA VAL A 86 29.20 -4.87 -1.67
C VAL A 86 30.02 -3.62 -1.34
N GLY A 87 30.28 -3.35 -0.06
CA GLY A 87 31.11 -2.21 0.40
C GLY A 87 30.41 -0.84 0.37
N GLU A 88 29.08 -0.80 0.17
CA GLU A 88 28.27 0.42 0.23
C GLU A 88 27.88 0.80 1.69
N PHE A 89 28.16 -0.05 2.65
CA PHE A 89 28.01 0.21 4.08
C PHE A 89 29.27 -0.28 4.83
N SER A 90 29.97 0.64 5.49
CA SER A 90 31.20 0.37 6.24
C SER A 90 31.06 0.44 7.75
N GLY A 91 29.85 0.75 8.25
CA GLY A 91 29.57 0.80 9.68
C GLY A 91 29.45 -0.59 10.31
N GLU A 92 29.37 -0.63 11.64
CA GLU A 92 29.14 -1.88 12.35
C GLU A 92 27.70 -2.39 12.10
N LEU A 93 27.60 -3.66 11.73
CA LEU A 93 26.30 -4.30 11.54
C LEU A 93 25.54 -4.46 12.86
N GLY A 94 26.27 -4.77 13.94
CA GLY A 94 25.68 -5.01 15.25
C GLY A 94 24.73 -6.21 15.29
N ASP A 95 23.78 -6.17 16.20
CA ASP A 95 22.78 -7.23 16.33
C ASP A 95 21.64 -7.01 15.32
N LEU A 96 21.55 -7.91 14.35
CA LEU A 96 20.62 -7.84 13.21
C LEU A 96 19.33 -8.62 13.42
N LYS A 97 18.98 -8.95 14.67
CA LYS A 97 17.70 -9.62 14.98
C LYS A 97 16.54 -8.66 14.77
N VAL A 98 15.42 -9.20 14.31
CA VAL A 98 14.12 -8.53 14.41
C VAL A 98 13.56 -8.79 15.81
N ARG A 99 13.01 -7.77 16.45
CA ARG A 99 12.44 -7.88 17.79
C ARG A 99 10.95 -7.58 17.76
N VAL A 100 10.19 -8.43 18.44
CA VAL A 100 8.75 -8.25 18.64
C VAL A 100 8.51 -8.07 20.14
N LYS A 101 7.87 -6.97 20.52
CA LYS A 101 7.60 -6.61 21.92
C LYS A 101 6.14 -6.24 22.10
N ILE A 102 5.53 -6.77 23.15
CA ILE A 102 4.21 -6.37 23.65
C ILE A 102 4.38 -5.47 24.84
N ASP A 103 3.65 -4.38 24.87
CA ASP A 103 3.43 -3.56 26.07
C ASP A 103 1.92 -3.52 26.34
N LYS A 104 1.50 -4.31 27.33
CA LYS A 104 0.08 -4.43 27.69
C LYS A 104 -0.47 -3.17 28.33
N GLU A 105 0.35 -2.41 29.07
CA GLU A 105 -0.07 -1.17 29.73
C GLU A 105 -0.28 -0.06 28.71
N ALA A 106 0.63 0.06 27.75
CA ALA A 106 0.50 1.01 26.64
C ALA A 106 -0.48 0.51 25.54
N GLY A 107 -0.87 -0.77 25.55
CA GLY A 107 -1.70 -1.39 24.53
C GLY A 107 -1.01 -1.45 23.16
N THR A 108 0.31 -1.69 23.12
CA THR A 108 1.09 -1.65 21.89
C THR A 108 1.76 -2.99 21.58
N LEU A 109 1.84 -3.29 20.29
CA LEU A 109 2.70 -4.32 19.72
C LEU A 109 3.74 -3.63 18.84
N THR A 110 5.02 -3.82 19.14
CA THR A 110 6.14 -3.21 18.42
C THR A 110 6.95 -4.26 17.69
N VAL A 111 7.27 -4.00 16.41
CA VAL A 111 8.25 -4.75 15.64
C VAL A 111 9.42 -3.83 15.31
N SER A 112 10.62 -4.23 15.71
CA SER A 112 11.86 -3.45 15.58
C SER A 112 12.88 -4.19 14.75
N ASP A 113 13.56 -3.48 13.84
CA ASP A 113 14.73 -3.95 13.11
C ASP A 113 15.93 -3.01 13.29
N SER A 114 17.12 -3.50 12.98
CA SER A 114 18.35 -2.71 12.85
C SER A 114 18.87 -2.69 11.41
N GLY A 115 17.96 -2.74 10.44
CA GLY A 115 18.23 -2.71 9.02
C GLY A 115 18.61 -1.33 8.50
N ILE A 116 18.27 -1.06 7.25
CA ILE A 116 18.64 0.19 6.56
C ILE A 116 17.98 1.45 7.13
N GLY A 117 16.85 1.34 7.85
CA GLY A 117 16.04 2.49 8.23
C GLY A 117 15.56 3.32 7.05
N MET A 118 14.98 4.49 7.32
CA MET A 118 14.47 5.41 6.29
C MET A 118 14.81 6.86 6.63
N THR A 119 15.09 7.66 5.58
CA THR A 119 15.10 9.12 5.65
C THR A 119 13.68 9.68 5.54
N ALA A 120 13.47 10.98 5.76
CA ALA A 120 12.19 11.64 5.56
C ALA A 120 11.67 11.44 4.11
N ASP A 121 12.53 11.65 3.10
CA ASP A 121 12.18 11.48 1.69
C ASP A 121 11.80 10.03 1.36
N GLU A 122 12.45 9.06 2.01
CA GLU A 122 12.13 7.64 1.84
C GLU A 122 10.79 7.27 2.49
N ILE A 123 10.44 7.89 3.61
CA ILE A 123 9.11 7.74 4.21
C ILE A 123 8.04 8.29 3.25
N GLU A 124 8.24 9.50 2.71
CA GLU A 124 7.33 10.09 1.72
C GLU A 124 7.16 9.19 0.48
N LYS A 125 8.24 8.60 0.01
CA LYS A 125 8.25 7.76 -1.19
C LYS A 125 7.63 6.37 -0.95
N TYR A 126 7.97 5.69 0.17
CA TYR A 126 7.68 4.27 0.36
C TYR A 126 6.54 4.00 1.35
N ILE A 127 6.22 4.98 2.21
CA ILE A 127 5.11 4.87 3.17
C ILE A 127 3.89 5.64 2.69
N ASN A 128 4.06 6.88 2.21
CA ASN A 128 2.92 7.72 1.84
C ASN A 128 2.38 7.43 0.43
N GLN A 129 3.11 6.68 -0.41
CA GLN A 129 2.63 6.23 -1.72
C GLN A 129 2.18 4.77 -1.63
N ILE A 130 0.87 4.59 -1.53
CA ILE A 130 0.25 3.26 -1.44
C ILE A 130 0.57 2.44 -2.69
N ALA A 131 0.91 1.16 -2.51
CA ALA A 131 1.31 0.22 -3.57
C ALA A 131 2.61 0.62 -4.30
N PHE A 132 3.46 1.43 -3.69
CA PHE A 132 4.80 1.71 -4.18
C PHE A 132 5.84 0.92 -3.35
N SER A 133 6.71 0.17 -4.02
CA SER A 133 7.73 -0.64 -3.36
C SER A 133 9.12 -0.37 -3.96
N GLY A 134 10.09 -0.09 -3.10
CA GLY A 134 11.50 -0.01 -3.50
C GLY A 134 12.19 -1.37 -3.65
N ALA A 135 11.46 -2.47 -3.54
CA ALA A 135 12.01 -3.82 -3.62
C ALA A 135 12.57 -4.13 -5.01
N GLU A 136 11.83 -3.79 -6.07
CA GLU A 136 12.25 -4.02 -7.45
C GLU A 136 13.51 -3.23 -7.82
N GLU A 137 13.55 -1.94 -7.47
CA GLU A 137 14.73 -1.08 -7.68
C GLU A 137 15.97 -1.66 -6.98
N PHE A 138 15.80 -2.17 -5.74
CA PHE A 138 16.88 -2.76 -4.99
C PHE A 138 17.36 -4.09 -5.60
N VAL A 139 16.44 -4.99 -5.92
CA VAL A 139 16.77 -6.28 -6.54
C VAL A 139 17.44 -6.07 -7.89
N GLU A 140 17.00 -5.10 -8.69
CA GLU A 140 17.61 -4.81 -9.98
C GLU A 140 19.04 -4.29 -9.83
N LYS A 141 19.28 -3.37 -8.88
CA LYS A 141 20.63 -2.81 -8.62
C LYS A 141 21.61 -3.87 -8.12
N TYR A 142 21.16 -4.84 -7.31
CA TYR A 142 22.01 -5.81 -6.61
C TYR A 142 21.77 -7.26 -7.06
N LYS A 143 21.36 -7.50 -8.31
CA LYS A 143 20.95 -8.83 -8.86
C LYS A 143 21.84 -10.01 -8.48
N ASN A 144 23.14 -9.78 -8.39
CA ASN A 144 24.12 -10.85 -8.13
C ASN A 144 24.38 -11.09 -6.63
N ASN A 145 23.97 -10.20 -5.76
CA ASN A 145 24.32 -10.18 -4.33
C ASN A 145 23.11 -10.06 -3.41
N ALA A 146 21.93 -9.69 -3.94
CA ALA A 146 20.72 -9.59 -3.15
C ALA A 146 20.12 -10.97 -2.90
N ASN A 147 19.97 -11.34 -1.63
CA ASN A 147 19.08 -12.42 -1.25
C ASN A 147 17.64 -12.04 -1.64
N ALA A 148 16.80 -13.04 -1.81
CA ALA A 148 15.39 -12.82 -2.17
C ALA A 148 14.73 -11.83 -1.19
N ILE A 149 14.19 -10.74 -1.73
CA ILE A 149 13.35 -9.79 -1.00
C ILE A 149 11.95 -10.39 -0.94
N ILE A 150 11.30 -10.33 0.23
CA ILE A 150 10.01 -10.98 0.47
C ILE A 150 8.86 -10.05 0.07
N GLY A 151 8.94 -8.75 0.41
CA GLY A 151 7.88 -7.78 0.15
C GLY A 151 8.00 -7.12 -1.22
N HIS A 152 7.00 -7.34 -2.10
CA HIS A 152 7.03 -6.82 -3.48
C HIS A 152 5.99 -5.74 -3.77
N PHE A 153 4.87 -5.71 -3.04
CA PHE A 153 3.67 -4.97 -3.47
C PHE A 153 3.49 -3.60 -2.82
N GLY A 154 4.30 -3.21 -1.82
CA GLY A 154 4.15 -1.93 -1.12
C GLY A 154 2.84 -1.78 -0.35
N LEU A 155 2.15 -2.88 -0.03
CA LEU A 155 0.88 -2.90 0.69
C LEU A 155 1.01 -3.52 2.08
N GLY A 156 2.06 -4.29 2.34
CA GLY A 156 2.23 -5.07 3.57
C GLY A 156 2.20 -4.21 4.83
N PHE A 157 2.83 -3.02 4.80
CA PHE A 157 2.80 -2.09 5.94
C PHE A 157 1.38 -1.70 6.36
N TYR A 158 0.51 -1.47 5.40
CA TYR A 158 -0.86 -1.03 5.67
C TYR A 158 -1.74 -2.09 6.35
N SER A 159 -1.31 -3.37 6.35
CA SER A 159 -1.99 -4.42 7.09
C SER A 159 -1.98 -4.17 8.61
N SER A 160 -1.03 -3.37 9.12
CA SER A 160 -0.99 -2.93 10.52
C SER A 160 -2.28 -2.23 10.97
N PHE A 161 -2.94 -1.50 10.07
CA PHE A 161 -4.19 -0.80 10.36
C PHE A 161 -5.41 -1.72 10.45
N MET A 162 -5.27 -3.02 10.15
CA MET A 162 -6.35 -4.00 10.35
C MET A 162 -6.58 -4.31 11.82
N VAL A 163 -5.55 -4.12 12.64
CA VAL A 163 -5.55 -4.48 14.07
C VAL A 163 -5.25 -3.29 14.99
N SER A 164 -4.96 -2.13 14.42
CA SER A 164 -4.53 -0.95 15.19
C SER A 164 -5.41 0.26 14.92
N LYS A 165 -5.64 1.04 15.98
CA LYS A 165 -6.28 2.37 15.88
C LYS A 165 -5.32 3.45 15.38
N SER A 166 -4.00 3.26 15.60
CA SER A 166 -2.94 4.14 15.10
C SER A 166 -1.63 3.38 14.98
N VAL A 167 -0.72 3.87 14.14
CA VAL A 167 0.61 3.31 13.93
C VAL A 167 1.63 4.43 13.94
N ASP A 168 2.72 4.23 14.68
CA ASP A 168 3.91 5.07 14.65
C ASP A 168 5.06 4.32 13.97
N ILE A 169 5.81 5.01 13.12
CA ILE A 169 7.10 4.57 12.59
C ILE A 169 8.18 5.45 13.20
N ILE A 170 9.12 4.85 13.92
CA ILE A 170 10.29 5.56 14.44
C ILE A 170 11.51 4.99 13.74
N THR A 171 12.20 5.78 12.94
CA THR A 171 13.24 5.27 12.04
C THR A 171 14.47 6.17 11.97
N LEU A 172 15.64 5.54 11.81
CA LEU A 172 16.92 6.20 11.54
C LEU A 172 17.62 5.47 10.40
N SER A 173 17.89 6.18 9.30
CA SER A 173 18.56 5.63 8.14
C SER A 173 20.02 5.29 8.43
N TYR A 174 20.57 4.29 7.72
CA TYR A 174 22.00 3.94 7.73
C TYR A 174 22.88 5.01 7.06
N LYS A 175 22.28 5.94 6.33
CA LYS A 175 23.01 6.99 5.58
C LYS A 175 23.59 8.01 6.56
N ASP A 176 24.85 8.36 6.35
CA ASP A 176 25.55 9.33 7.19
C ASP A 176 24.81 10.68 7.24
N GLY A 177 24.76 11.27 8.43
CA GLY A 177 24.10 12.56 8.65
C GLY A 177 22.56 12.51 8.63
N SER A 178 21.95 11.33 8.53
CA SER A 178 20.50 11.18 8.61
C SER A 178 19.99 11.56 10.00
N LYS A 179 18.80 12.15 10.03
CA LYS A 179 18.07 12.44 11.25
C LYS A 179 17.05 11.31 11.52
N ALA A 180 16.83 11.04 12.80
CA ALA A 180 15.76 10.14 13.18
C ALA A 180 14.41 10.82 12.94
N MET A 181 13.47 10.07 12.37
CA MET A 181 12.13 10.53 12.01
C MET A 181 11.06 9.72 12.74
N LYS A 182 9.99 10.41 13.12
CA LYS A 182 8.75 9.79 13.57
C LYS A 182 7.64 10.15 12.60
N TRP A 183 7.00 9.13 12.07
CA TRP A 183 5.78 9.21 11.29
C TRP A 183 4.63 8.60 12.10
N SER A 184 3.45 9.23 12.09
CA SER A 184 2.28 8.76 12.84
C SER A 184 1.01 8.93 12.01
N CYS A 185 0.12 7.92 12.04
CA CYS A 185 -1.17 7.95 11.35
C CYS A 185 -2.22 7.16 12.14
N ASN A 186 -3.46 7.66 12.15
CA ASN A 186 -4.61 7.03 12.82
C ASN A 186 -5.43 6.13 11.87
N GLY A 187 -4.86 5.75 10.71
CA GLY A 187 -5.57 4.94 9.72
C GLY A 187 -6.60 5.72 8.91
N ASP A 188 -6.41 7.01 8.79
CA ASP A 188 -7.09 7.91 7.86
C ASP A 188 -6.12 8.46 6.79
N THR A 189 -6.46 9.54 6.12
CA THR A 189 -5.63 10.11 5.07
C THR A 189 -4.57 11.09 5.55
N GLU A 190 -4.59 11.41 6.84
CA GLU A 190 -3.67 12.37 7.44
C GLU A 190 -2.58 11.66 8.23
N TYR A 191 -1.36 12.14 8.10
CA TYR A 191 -0.22 11.69 8.87
C TYR A 191 0.55 12.88 9.42
N THR A 192 1.39 12.63 10.41
CA THR A 192 2.40 13.58 10.88
C THR A 192 3.80 13.00 10.64
N LEU A 193 4.76 13.85 10.26
CA LEU A 193 6.16 13.49 10.10
C LEU A 193 7.02 14.54 10.81
N GLU A 194 7.78 14.11 11.80
CA GLU A 194 8.59 15.00 12.63
C GLU A 194 9.96 14.42 12.92
N GLU A 195 10.95 15.28 13.19
CA GLU A 195 12.24 14.84 13.70
C GLU A 195 12.09 14.32 15.13
N THR A 196 12.79 13.23 15.44
CA THR A 196 12.79 12.61 16.76
C THR A 196 14.20 12.16 17.14
N THR A 197 14.33 11.42 18.24
CA THR A 197 15.58 10.81 18.66
C THR A 197 15.49 9.29 18.55
N LYS A 198 16.50 8.68 17.93
CA LYS A 198 16.71 7.23 17.89
C LYS A 198 18.20 6.98 17.86
N GLU A 199 18.69 6.21 18.84
CA GLU A 199 20.15 6.00 19.01
C GLU A 199 20.73 5.06 17.95
N ARG A 200 19.94 4.12 17.45
CA ARG A 200 20.38 3.08 16.52
C ARG A 200 19.61 3.18 15.22
N ARG A 201 20.31 2.92 14.11
CA ARG A 201 19.67 2.78 12.79
C ARG A 201 18.62 1.67 12.82
N GLY A 202 17.73 1.69 11.87
CA GLY A 202 16.65 0.73 11.70
C GLY A 202 15.30 1.37 11.98
N THR A 203 14.28 0.54 12.08
CA THR A 203 12.89 0.99 12.19
C THR A 203 12.16 0.27 13.30
N ASP A 204 11.39 1.02 14.08
CA ASP A 204 10.40 0.51 15.01
C ASP A 204 9.01 0.83 14.46
N ILE A 205 8.20 -0.20 14.25
CA ILE A 205 6.77 -0.08 13.92
C ILE A 205 5.99 -0.32 15.21
N VAL A 206 5.39 0.74 15.75
CA VAL A 206 4.59 0.70 16.98
C VAL A 206 3.12 0.71 16.60
N MET A 207 2.45 -0.40 16.80
CA MET A 207 1.02 -0.58 16.53
C MET A 207 0.23 -0.40 17.81
N HIS A 208 -0.61 0.63 17.88
CA HIS A 208 -1.54 0.84 18.99
C HIS A 208 -2.79 0.00 18.74
N ILE A 209 -2.82 -1.17 19.35
CA ILE A 209 -3.86 -2.18 19.12
C ILE A 209 -5.24 -1.63 19.49
N ASP A 210 -6.22 -1.83 18.64
CA ASP A 210 -7.60 -1.41 18.89
C ASP A 210 -8.34 -2.38 19.84
N ASP A 211 -9.54 -1.98 20.29
CA ASP A 211 -10.29 -2.73 21.29
C ASP A 211 -10.83 -4.08 20.78
N GLU A 212 -11.03 -4.21 19.47
CA GLU A 212 -11.57 -5.43 18.84
C GLU A 212 -10.47 -6.50 18.67
N ASN A 213 -9.21 -6.08 18.67
CA ASN A 213 -8.04 -6.90 18.36
C ASN A 213 -7.09 -7.13 19.56
N LYS A 214 -7.57 -6.96 20.80
CA LYS A 214 -6.76 -7.11 22.02
C LYS A 214 -6.10 -8.49 22.19
N GLU A 215 -6.56 -9.50 21.48
CA GLU A 215 -5.91 -10.83 21.44
C GLU A 215 -4.45 -10.75 20.99
N PHE A 216 -4.09 -9.77 20.15
CA PHE A 216 -2.71 -9.55 19.69
C PHE A 216 -1.80 -8.86 20.74
N LEU A 217 -2.30 -8.57 21.92
CA LEU A 217 -1.52 -8.20 23.11
C LEU A 217 -1.21 -9.41 24.01
N GLU A 218 -1.65 -10.61 23.63
CA GLU A 218 -1.38 -11.84 24.37
C GLU A 218 -0.13 -12.54 23.85
N GLU A 219 0.83 -12.84 24.74
CA GLU A 219 2.11 -13.46 24.38
C GLU A 219 1.92 -14.81 23.65
N ASN A 220 0.98 -15.64 24.10
CA ASN A 220 0.69 -16.92 23.47
C ASN A 220 0.23 -16.76 22.02
N LYS A 221 -0.63 -15.76 21.75
CA LYS A 221 -1.13 -15.48 20.40
C LYS A 221 0.00 -15.06 19.47
N ILE A 222 0.83 -14.10 19.91
CA ILE A 222 1.97 -13.65 19.10
C ILE A 222 2.99 -14.76 18.88
N SER A 223 3.30 -15.56 19.90
CA SER A 223 4.19 -16.72 19.78
C SER A 223 3.68 -17.71 18.74
N GLU A 224 2.38 -18.04 18.77
CA GLU A 224 1.73 -18.90 17.78
C GLU A 224 1.89 -18.36 16.36
N LEU A 225 1.60 -17.05 16.15
CA LEU A 225 1.70 -16.41 14.84
C LEU A 225 3.14 -16.36 14.32
N LEU A 226 4.11 -16.02 15.17
CA LEU A 226 5.52 -16.04 14.80
C LEU A 226 5.97 -17.44 14.37
N ASN A 227 5.56 -18.48 15.11
CA ASN A 227 5.84 -19.87 14.73
C ASN A 227 5.16 -20.27 13.43
N LYS A 228 3.91 -19.85 13.21
CA LYS A 228 3.12 -20.18 12.02
C LYS A 228 3.69 -19.53 10.76
N TYR A 229 4.04 -18.26 10.81
CA TYR A 229 4.35 -17.46 9.62
C TYR A 229 5.82 -17.09 9.45
N CYS A 230 6.60 -17.02 10.54
CA CYS A 230 7.92 -16.40 10.52
C CYS A 230 9.07 -17.38 10.79
N LYS A 231 8.78 -18.65 11.11
CA LYS A 231 9.76 -19.67 11.52
C LYS A 231 10.91 -19.87 10.54
N PHE A 232 10.68 -19.68 9.24
CA PHE A 232 11.67 -19.95 8.18
C PHE A 232 12.27 -18.69 7.57
N LEU A 233 12.05 -17.51 8.19
CA LEU A 233 12.64 -16.27 7.72
C LEU A 233 14.16 -16.27 7.95
N PRO A 234 14.96 -15.62 7.07
CA PRO A 234 16.41 -15.68 7.09
C PRO A 234 17.07 -14.80 8.16
N VAL A 235 16.29 -14.18 9.03
CA VAL A 235 16.74 -13.32 10.13
C VAL A 235 16.12 -13.85 11.42
N GLU A 236 16.91 -13.91 12.49
CA GLU A 236 16.43 -14.31 13.81
C GLU A 236 15.40 -13.32 14.34
N ILE A 237 14.31 -13.87 14.90
CA ILE A 237 13.24 -13.09 15.50
C ILE A 237 13.25 -13.34 17.00
N ALA A 238 13.53 -12.29 17.77
CA ALA A 238 13.50 -12.30 19.23
C ALA A 238 12.12 -11.88 19.74
N PHE A 239 11.54 -12.69 20.64
CA PHE A 239 10.27 -12.42 21.30
C PHE A 239 10.33 -12.84 22.78
N GLY A 240 9.66 -12.12 23.64
CA GLY A 240 9.66 -12.40 25.07
C GLY A 240 10.92 -11.85 25.77
N LYS A 241 11.61 -12.68 26.56
CA LYS A 241 12.75 -12.27 27.41
C LYS A 241 14.01 -11.85 26.63
N GLU A 242 14.09 -12.11 25.33
CA GLU A 242 15.26 -11.81 24.48
C GLU A 242 15.12 -10.52 23.69
N THR A 243 14.21 -9.62 24.05
CA THR A 243 13.91 -8.41 23.27
C THR A 243 14.87 -7.26 23.51
N GLU A 244 15.80 -7.35 24.46
CA GLU A 244 16.76 -6.26 24.74
C GLU A 244 17.93 -6.28 23.73
N TRP A 245 18.35 -5.08 23.31
CA TRP A 245 19.55 -4.89 22.49
C TRP A 245 20.80 -5.15 23.32
N LYS A 246 21.70 -5.98 22.80
CA LYS A 246 23.04 -6.19 23.37
C LYS A 246 24.01 -5.14 22.86
#